data_824acce65a2eee086dc615c14ddcff49
#
_entry.id   824acce65a2eee086dc615c14ddcff49
#
_cell.length_a   1.000
_cell.length_b   1.000
_cell.length_c   1.000
_cell.angle_alpha   90.00
_cell.angle_beta   90.00
_cell.angle_gamma   90.00
#
_symmetry.space_group_name_H-M   'P 1'
#
loop_
_entity.id
_entity.type
_entity.pdbx_description
1 polymer ?
#
loop_
_entity_poly.entity_id
_entity_poly.type
_entity_poly.pdbx_seq_one_letter_code
_entity_poly.pdbx_strand_id
1 'polypeptide(L)'
;LWATDDITRLAEASQKDVWVPQNSSNAFHLWGPEIHYINNKWYIYCCADDGNIDNRQIYVLENESVDPMKGEFVMKGRISTDEDNNWAIHASTFEHGGKRYLIWCGWQKRRVYQENQCIYIAEMENPWTLASDRILISEPEYEWECQWISIDGNKTAYPIRVNEAPQFFYSLKKDKLLIYYSASGNWTPYYCVGLLTADTDSD
;
A
#
# COMPACT_ATOMS: atom_id res chain seq x y z
N LEU A 1 15.30 -8.19 -1.30
CA LEU A 1 15.83 -7.09 -0.50
C LEU A 1 17.25 -6.76 -0.94
N TRP A 2 17.55 -5.48 -1.04
CA TRP A 2 18.88 -4.97 -1.37
C TRP A 2 19.32 -4.04 -0.24
N ALA A 3 20.54 -4.18 0.25
CA ALA A 3 21.06 -3.38 1.36
C ALA A 3 22.39 -2.74 1.01
N THR A 4 22.49 -1.43 1.19
CA THR A 4 23.70 -0.63 1.01
C THR A 4 23.68 0.54 1.98
N ASP A 5 24.86 1.04 2.35
CA ASP A 5 25.05 2.29 3.09
C ASP A 5 25.17 3.52 2.16
N ASP A 6 25.23 3.27 0.85
CA ASP A 6 25.30 4.31 -0.19
C ASP A 6 24.26 4.03 -1.28
N ILE A 7 23.16 4.80 -1.29
CA ILE A 7 22.08 4.65 -2.26
C ILE A 7 22.53 4.85 -3.72
N THR A 8 23.61 5.58 -3.96
CA THR A 8 24.14 5.77 -5.33
C THR A 8 24.83 4.52 -5.87
N ARG A 9 25.10 3.54 -5.00
CA ARG A 9 25.75 2.25 -5.31
C ARG A 9 24.80 1.06 -5.17
N LEU A 10 23.50 1.26 -5.33
CA LEU A 10 22.49 0.21 -5.17
C LEU A 10 22.73 -1.00 -6.08
N ALA A 11 23.28 -0.80 -7.29
CA ALA A 11 23.62 -1.89 -8.21
C ALA A 11 24.69 -2.85 -7.67
N GLU A 12 25.52 -2.40 -6.72
CA GLU A 12 26.56 -3.18 -6.06
C GLU A 12 26.12 -3.74 -4.69
N ALA A 13 24.90 -3.43 -4.27
CA ALA A 13 24.37 -3.78 -2.97
C ALA A 13 24.25 -5.29 -2.76
N SER A 14 24.39 -5.72 -1.50
CA SER A 14 24.08 -7.09 -1.11
C SER A 14 22.60 -7.41 -1.37
N GLN A 15 22.32 -8.58 -1.91
CA GLN A 15 20.99 -9.02 -2.29
C GLN A 15 20.56 -10.21 -1.45
N LYS A 16 19.25 -10.28 -1.19
CA LYS A 16 18.63 -11.42 -0.51
C LYS A 16 17.22 -11.63 -1.07
N ASP A 17 16.92 -12.86 -1.49
CA ASP A 17 15.55 -13.30 -1.73
C ASP A 17 14.86 -13.43 -0.38
N VAL A 18 13.82 -12.60 -0.17
CA VAL A 18 13.14 -12.56 1.13
C VAL A 18 12.00 -13.56 1.23
N TRP A 19 11.40 -13.91 0.08
CA TRP A 19 10.29 -14.84 0.03
C TRP A 19 10.06 -15.34 -1.39
N VAL A 20 9.72 -16.63 -1.48
CA VAL A 20 9.29 -17.30 -2.72
C VAL A 20 7.93 -17.95 -2.45
N PRO A 21 6.90 -17.70 -3.27
CA PRO A 21 5.59 -18.29 -3.09
C PRO A 21 5.63 -19.82 -3.06
N GLN A 22 4.94 -20.41 -2.09
CA GLN A 22 4.87 -21.87 -1.92
C GLN A 22 3.60 -22.49 -2.52
N ASN A 23 2.64 -21.66 -2.89
CA ASN A 23 1.38 -22.07 -3.49
C ASN A 23 0.86 -20.99 -4.45
N SER A 24 -0.19 -21.31 -5.22
CA SER A 24 -0.73 -20.42 -6.24
C SER A 24 -1.63 -19.29 -5.72
N SER A 25 -2.01 -19.32 -4.45
CA SER A 25 -2.98 -18.33 -3.94
C SER A 25 -2.43 -16.90 -3.82
N ASN A 26 -1.09 -16.76 -3.83
CA ASN A 26 -0.39 -15.48 -3.71
C ASN A 26 0.92 -15.46 -4.50
N ALA A 27 0.95 -16.18 -5.63
CA ALA A 27 2.16 -16.35 -6.44
C ALA A 27 2.28 -15.39 -7.61
N PHE A 28 1.24 -14.59 -7.88
CA PHE A 28 1.19 -13.75 -9.06
C PHE A 28 1.12 -12.28 -8.69
N HIS A 29 1.59 -11.44 -9.61
CA HIS A 29 1.51 -9.98 -9.56
C HIS A 29 1.93 -9.40 -8.20
N LEU A 30 3.12 -9.79 -7.72
CA LEU A 30 3.73 -9.24 -6.51
C LEU A 30 4.11 -7.78 -6.72
N TRP A 31 3.41 -6.85 -6.08
CA TRP A 31 3.62 -5.42 -6.23
C TRP A 31 3.77 -4.70 -4.91
N GLY A 32 4.37 -3.49 -4.97
CA GLY A 32 4.39 -2.50 -3.92
C GLY A 32 4.96 -2.98 -2.59
N PRO A 33 6.12 -3.68 -2.55
CA PRO A 33 6.69 -4.10 -1.29
C PRO A 33 7.21 -2.89 -0.50
N GLU A 34 6.83 -2.83 0.78
CA GLU A 34 7.35 -1.86 1.74
C GLU A 34 7.91 -2.56 2.97
N ILE A 35 9.07 -2.10 3.46
CA ILE A 35 9.72 -2.66 4.64
C ILE A 35 9.62 -1.71 5.83
N HIS A 36 9.18 -2.22 6.97
CA HIS A 36 9.00 -1.47 8.21
C HIS A 36 9.67 -2.18 9.38
N TYR A 37 10.27 -1.41 10.29
CA TYR A 37 10.82 -1.92 11.55
C TYR A 37 9.86 -1.59 12.68
N ILE A 38 9.25 -2.62 13.29
CA ILE A 38 8.18 -2.48 14.27
C ILE A 38 8.47 -3.44 15.42
N ASN A 39 8.50 -2.93 16.67
CA ASN A 39 8.68 -3.74 17.87
C ASN A 39 9.88 -4.71 17.78
N ASN A 40 11.02 -4.21 17.32
CA ASN A 40 12.28 -4.96 17.15
C ASN A 40 12.23 -6.09 16.11
N LYS A 41 11.30 -6.05 15.16
CA LYS A 41 11.18 -6.98 14.05
C LYS A 41 10.99 -6.22 12.72
N TRP A 42 11.32 -6.88 11.63
CA TRP A 42 11.10 -6.36 10.29
C TRP A 42 9.84 -6.96 9.69
N TYR A 43 9.04 -6.11 9.06
CA TYR A 43 7.84 -6.51 8.34
C TYR A 43 7.92 -6.01 6.90
N ILE A 44 7.56 -6.88 5.96
CA ILE A 44 7.35 -6.48 4.57
C ILE A 44 5.88 -6.63 4.25
N TYR A 45 5.26 -5.53 3.85
CA TYR A 45 3.92 -5.51 3.27
C TYR A 45 4.05 -5.58 1.76
N CYS A 46 3.34 -6.46 1.12
CA CYS A 46 3.28 -6.55 -0.34
C CYS A 46 1.88 -6.98 -0.76
N CYS A 47 1.54 -6.80 -2.02
CA CYS A 47 0.31 -7.37 -2.55
C CYS A 47 0.60 -8.48 -3.56
N ALA A 48 -0.31 -9.45 -3.62
CA ALA A 48 -0.26 -10.57 -4.54
C ALA A 48 -1.66 -11.09 -4.83
N ASP A 49 -1.79 -11.94 -5.84
CA ASP A 49 -3.03 -12.63 -6.19
C ASP A 49 -2.79 -14.08 -6.67
N ASP A 50 -3.85 -14.76 -7.04
CA ASP A 50 -3.89 -16.15 -7.49
C ASP A 50 -3.78 -16.31 -9.03
N GLY A 51 -3.40 -15.25 -9.73
CA GLY A 51 -3.40 -15.14 -11.20
C GLY A 51 -4.60 -14.36 -11.73
N ASN A 52 -5.62 -14.12 -10.90
CA ASN A 52 -6.71 -13.19 -11.21
C ASN A 52 -6.45 -11.86 -10.49
N ILE A 53 -6.18 -10.82 -11.27
CA ILE A 53 -5.86 -9.48 -10.77
C ILE A 53 -6.95 -8.90 -9.85
N ASP A 54 -8.21 -9.30 -10.01
CA ASP A 54 -9.32 -8.86 -9.16
C ASP A 54 -9.31 -9.48 -7.76
N ASN A 55 -8.48 -10.51 -7.52
CA ASN A 55 -8.32 -11.17 -6.22
C ASN A 55 -7.11 -10.66 -5.43
N ARG A 56 -6.51 -9.54 -5.85
CA ARG A 56 -5.31 -9.01 -5.21
C ARG A 56 -5.57 -8.56 -3.78
N GLN A 57 -4.68 -8.97 -2.87
CA GLN A 57 -4.76 -8.75 -1.44
C GLN A 57 -3.39 -8.35 -0.88
N ILE A 58 -3.40 -7.77 0.31
CA ILE A 58 -2.19 -7.40 1.05
C ILE A 58 -1.73 -8.60 1.88
N TYR A 59 -0.44 -8.92 1.80
CA TYR A 59 0.23 -9.96 2.57
C TYR A 59 1.37 -9.36 3.41
N VAL A 60 1.69 -10.02 4.52
CA VAL A 60 2.72 -9.58 5.45
C VAL A 60 3.73 -10.68 5.69
N LEU A 61 5.00 -10.32 5.60
CA LEU A 61 6.15 -11.14 5.98
C LEU A 61 6.78 -10.56 7.24
N GLU A 62 7.23 -11.41 8.15
CA GLU A 62 7.93 -11.04 9.40
C GLU A 62 9.32 -11.64 9.43
N ASN A 63 10.33 -10.85 9.86
CA ASN A 63 11.67 -11.32 10.18
C ASN A 63 12.07 -10.83 11.58
N GLU A 64 12.44 -11.75 12.45
CA GLU A 64 12.81 -11.50 13.85
C GLU A 64 14.28 -11.11 14.03
N SER A 65 15.09 -11.16 12.99
CA SER A 65 16.49 -10.75 13.05
C SER A 65 16.62 -9.24 13.19
N VAL A 66 17.62 -8.77 13.95
CA VAL A 66 17.95 -7.33 14.05
C VAL A 66 18.40 -6.78 12.68
N ASP A 67 19.08 -7.59 11.89
CA ASP A 67 19.52 -7.25 10.55
C ASP A 67 18.59 -7.93 9.53
N PRO A 68 17.84 -7.17 8.70
CA PRO A 68 16.88 -7.76 7.76
C PRO A 68 17.55 -8.59 6.66
N MET A 69 18.87 -8.40 6.46
CA MET A 69 19.65 -9.23 5.55
C MET A 69 19.96 -10.61 6.14
N LYS A 70 19.74 -10.81 7.44
CA LYS A 70 19.87 -12.09 8.15
C LYS A 70 18.51 -12.65 8.56
N GLY A 71 18.49 -13.87 9.05
CA GLY A 71 17.26 -14.57 9.40
C GLY A 71 16.39 -14.87 8.19
N GLU A 72 15.15 -15.25 8.42
CA GLU A 72 14.18 -15.58 7.38
C GLU A 72 12.94 -14.68 7.50
N PHE A 73 12.37 -14.33 6.36
CA PHE A 73 11.05 -13.71 6.31
C PHE A 73 9.97 -14.78 6.23
N VAL A 74 9.12 -14.83 7.23
CA VAL A 74 8.04 -15.82 7.35
C VAL A 74 6.71 -15.16 7.01
N MET A 75 5.93 -15.78 6.13
CA MET A 75 4.59 -15.31 5.76
C MET A 75 3.67 -15.38 6.98
N LYS A 76 3.16 -14.22 7.43
CA LYS A 76 2.16 -14.12 8.50
C LYS A 76 0.75 -14.34 7.98
N GLY A 77 0.54 -14.08 6.69
CA GLY A 77 -0.73 -14.25 6.02
C GLY A 77 -1.22 -12.99 5.33
N ARG A 78 -2.48 -13.04 4.95
CA ARG A 78 -3.22 -11.93 4.34
C ARG A 78 -3.79 -11.01 5.42
N ILE A 79 -3.75 -9.71 5.21
CA ILE A 79 -4.52 -8.76 6.00
C ILE A 79 -5.98 -8.78 5.49
N SER A 80 -6.93 -9.05 6.36
CA SER A 80 -8.35 -8.89 6.06
C SER A 80 -8.71 -7.40 6.17
N THR A 81 -8.82 -6.73 5.03
CA THR A 81 -9.10 -5.28 4.96
C THR A 81 -10.58 -4.94 5.06
N ASP A 82 -11.45 -5.92 4.82
CA ASP A 82 -12.90 -5.85 4.98
C ASP A 82 -13.52 -7.27 4.94
N GLU A 83 -14.81 -7.38 5.26
CA GLU A 83 -15.55 -8.66 5.29
C GLU A 83 -15.68 -9.31 3.91
N ASP A 84 -15.81 -8.50 2.85
CA ASP A 84 -16.03 -8.95 1.48
C ASP A 84 -14.73 -9.34 0.76
N ASN A 85 -13.56 -9.14 1.38
CA ASN A 85 -12.25 -9.33 0.77
C ASN A 85 -12.11 -8.56 -0.55
N ASN A 86 -12.50 -7.30 -0.55
CA ASN A 86 -12.31 -6.42 -1.68
C ASN A 86 -10.82 -6.24 -2.01
N TRP A 87 -10.56 -5.94 -3.26
CA TRP A 87 -9.22 -5.70 -3.77
C TRP A 87 -8.46 -4.63 -2.95
N ALA A 88 -7.20 -4.92 -2.59
CA ALA A 88 -6.37 -4.05 -1.76
C ALA A 88 -4.90 -4.15 -2.13
N ILE A 89 -4.23 -2.99 -2.26
CA ILE A 89 -2.80 -2.87 -2.62
C ILE A 89 -2.12 -1.72 -1.88
N HIS A 90 -0.81 -1.59 -2.04
CA HIS A 90 0.03 -0.46 -1.61
C HIS A 90 -0.18 -0.11 -0.13
N ALA A 91 -0.03 -1.12 0.73
CA ALA A 91 -0.13 -0.91 2.18
C ALA A 91 1.12 -0.27 2.75
N SER A 92 0.93 0.77 3.54
CA SER A 92 1.94 1.39 4.39
C SER A 92 1.44 1.47 5.83
N THR A 93 2.34 1.59 6.81
CA THR A 93 1.95 1.67 8.21
C THR A 93 2.70 2.77 8.95
N PHE A 94 2.05 3.39 9.92
CA PHE A 94 2.62 4.45 10.74
C PHE A 94 2.07 4.41 12.17
N GLU A 95 2.72 5.14 13.06
CA GLU A 95 2.27 5.37 14.43
C GLU A 95 1.84 6.83 14.64
N HIS A 96 0.69 7.00 15.29
CA HIS A 96 0.20 8.29 15.76
C HIS A 96 -0.60 8.10 17.05
N GLY A 97 -0.42 9.02 18.03
CA GLY A 97 -1.16 8.99 19.28
C GLY A 97 -1.00 7.69 20.11
N GLY A 98 0.12 6.96 19.95
CA GLY A 98 0.35 5.67 20.62
C GLY A 98 -0.38 4.50 19.99
N LYS A 99 -1.02 4.69 18.85
CA LYS A 99 -1.69 3.68 18.04
C LYS A 99 -0.97 3.48 16.73
N ARG A 100 -1.06 2.27 16.18
CA ARG A 100 -0.57 1.95 14.84
C ARG A 100 -1.72 1.90 13.86
N TYR A 101 -1.48 2.44 12.66
CA TYR A 101 -2.44 2.47 11.58
C TYR A 101 -1.87 1.83 10.33
N LEU A 102 -2.74 1.15 9.57
CA LEU A 102 -2.49 0.76 8.19
C LEU A 102 -3.22 1.75 7.28
N ILE A 103 -2.54 2.21 6.23
CA ILE A 103 -3.14 2.93 5.10
C ILE A 103 -2.91 2.13 3.82
N TRP A 104 -3.89 2.09 2.93
CA TRP A 104 -3.78 1.33 1.69
C TRP A 104 -4.73 1.86 0.62
N CYS A 105 -4.49 1.41 -0.62
CA CYS A 105 -5.42 1.61 -1.72
C CYS A 105 -6.31 0.38 -1.88
N GLY A 106 -7.59 0.59 -2.11
CA GLY A 106 -8.54 -0.52 -2.28
C GLY A 106 -9.82 -0.11 -3.00
N TRP A 107 -10.60 -1.11 -3.38
CA TRP A 107 -11.94 -0.88 -3.95
C TRP A 107 -12.99 -0.78 -2.84
N GLN A 108 -14.00 0.05 -3.08
CA GLN A 108 -15.19 0.11 -2.21
C GLN A 108 -15.99 -1.20 -2.29
N LYS A 109 -16.13 -1.73 -3.51
CA LYS A 109 -16.81 -2.98 -3.82
C LYS A 109 -16.05 -3.71 -4.91
N ARG A 110 -16.28 -5.03 -5.01
CA ARG A 110 -15.71 -5.79 -6.12
C ARG A 110 -16.13 -5.18 -7.45
N ARG A 111 -15.18 -5.06 -8.37
CA ARG A 111 -15.39 -4.50 -9.70
C ARG A 111 -16.57 -5.13 -10.43
N VAL A 112 -17.42 -4.30 -11.02
CA VAL A 112 -18.50 -4.70 -11.91
C VAL A 112 -18.30 -4.10 -13.30
N TYR A 113 -18.11 -2.76 -13.39
CA TYR A 113 -17.95 -2.04 -14.67
C TYR A 113 -16.79 -1.06 -14.66
N GLN A 114 -16.50 -0.42 -13.55
CA GLN A 114 -15.42 0.54 -13.40
C GLN A 114 -14.74 0.38 -12.05
N GLU A 115 -13.47 0.70 -12.02
CA GLU A 115 -12.69 0.75 -10.79
C GLU A 115 -12.83 2.11 -10.15
N ASN A 116 -12.88 2.08 -8.83
CA ASN A 116 -12.74 3.26 -7.99
C ASN A 116 -11.70 2.89 -6.94
N GLN A 117 -10.44 3.27 -7.18
CA GLN A 117 -9.35 3.01 -6.24
C GLN A 117 -9.31 4.14 -5.23
N CYS A 118 -9.62 3.79 -4.00
CA CYS A 118 -9.77 4.72 -2.89
C CYS A 118 -8.71 4.47 -1.82
N ILE A 119 -8.43 5.47 -0.98
CA ILE A 119 -7.51 5.31 0.14
C ILE A 119 -8.30 5.07 1.42
N TYR A 120 -7.89 4.03 2.14
CA TYR A 120 -8.45 3.63 3.42
C TYR A 120 -7.41 3.70 4.52
N ILE A 121 -7.90 3.84 5.74
CA ILE A 121 -7.13 3.74 6.98
C ILE A 121 -7.87 2.84 7.96
N ALA A 122 -7.12 2.09 8.78
CA ALA A 122 -7.65 1.35 9.92
C ALA A 122 -6.61 1.27 11.04
N GLU A 123 -7.06 1.21 12.30
CA GLU A 123 -6.21 0.91 13.44
C GLU A 123 -5.76 -0.55 13.38
N MET A 124 -4.52 -0.82 13.80
CA MET A 124 -3.93 -2.15 13.83
C MET A 124 -3.83 -2.66 15.26
N GLU A 125 -4.25 -3.91 15.49
CA GLU A 125 -4.01 -4.65 16.73
C GLU A 125 -2.55 -5.12 16.82
N ASN A 126 -2.02 -5.59 15.71
CA ASN A 126 -0.66 -6.04 15.53
C ASN A 126 -0.25 -5.83 14.06
N PRO A 127 1.03 -6.04 13.66
CA PRO A 127 1.48 -5.72 12.29
C PRO A 127 0.80 -6.47 11.14
N TRP A 128 -0.08 -7.42 11.40
CA TRP A 128 -0.81 -8.19 10.36
C TRP A 128 -2.31 -8.33 10.61
N THR A 129 -2.86 -7.64 11.65
CA THR A 129 -4.28 -7.71 12.00
C THR A 129 -4.83 -6.30 12.25
N LEU A 130 -5.97 -5.98 11.67
CA LEU A 130 -6.68 -4.73 11.94
C LEU A 130 -7.49 -4.85 13.24
N ALA A 131 -7.53 -3.77 14.02
CA ALA A 131 -8.31 -3.62 15.24
C ALA A 131 -9.67 -2.92 15.00
N SER A 132 -9.82 -2.26 13.86
CA SER A 132 -11.03 -1.51 13.51
C SER A 132 -11.47 -1.82 12.08
N ASP A 133 -12.71 -1.48 11.78
CA ASP A 133 -13.20 -1.39 10.41
C ASP A 133 -12.39 -0.35 9.63
N ARG A 134 -12.36 -0.51 8.31
CA ARG A 134 -11.73 0.45 7.41
C ARG A 134 -12.52 1.74 7.32
N ILE A 135 -11.83 2.86 7.33
CA ILE A 135 -12.38 4.19 7.11
C ILE A 135 -11.91 4.69 5.75
N LEU A 136 -12.82 5.14 4.91
CA LEU A 136 -12.51 5.81 3.64
C LEU A 136 -12.01 7.22 3.93
N ILE A 137 -10.78 7.54 3.53
CA ILE A 137 -10.18 8.86 3.74
C ILE A 137 -9.96 9.64 2.44
N SER A 138 -9.97 8.97 1.28
CA SER A 138 -9.93 9.64 -0.02
C SER A 138 -10.56 8.76 -1.10
N GLU A 139 -11.43 9.34 -1.90
CA GLU A 139 -11.87 8.78 -3.17
C GLU A 139 -11.62 9.78 -4.30
N PRO A 140 -11.43 9.32 -5.56
CA PRO A 140 -11.20 10.21 -6.68
C PRO A 140 -12.43 11.07 -7.00
N GLU A 141 -12.36 12.36 -6.69
CA GLU A 141 -13.44 13.35 -6.91
C GLU A 141 -13.01 14.47 -7.87
N TYR A 142 -11.75 14.88 -7.79
CA TYR A 142 -11.25 16.00 -8.58
C TYR A 142 -10.96 15.60 -10.03
N GLU A 143 -11.06 16.55 -10.95
CA GLU A 143 -10.78 16.31 -12.37
C GLU A 143 -9.37 15.73 -12.62
N TRP A 144 -8.40 16.13 -11.83
CA TRP A 144 -7.02 15.61 -11.93
C TRP A 144 -6.85 14.19 -11.36
N GLU A 145 -7.82 13.66 -10.61
CA GLU A 145 -7.87 12.28 -10.13
C GLU A 145 -8.67 11.37 -11.07
N CYS A 146 -9.45 11.96 -11.97
CA CYS A 146 -10.42 11.26 -12.82
C CYS A 146 -10.10 11.53 -14.30
N GLN A 147 -9.55 10.55 -15.01
CA GLN A 147 -9.13 10.71 -16.40
C GLN A 147 -9.96 9.89 -17.37
N TRP A 148 -10.16 10.47 -18.56
CA TRP A 148 -10.89 9.83 -19.66
C TRP A 148 -9.98 9.36 -20.80
N ILE A 149 -8.69 9.56 -20.68
CA ILE A 149 -7.72 9.25 -21.73
C ILE A 149 -6.76 8.17 -21.21
N SER A 150 -6.67 7.06 -21.92
CA SER A 150 -5.71 6.00 -21.64
C SER A 150 -4.32 6.31 -22.22
N ILE A 151 -3.34 5.45 -21.95
CA ILE A 151 -1.95 5.64 -22.39
C ILE A 151 -1.78 5.72 -23.91
N ASP A 152 -2.66 5.10 -24.69
CA ASP A 152 -2.67 5.13 -26.14
C ASP A 152 -3.35 6.39 -26.73
N GLY A 153 -3.78 7.31 -25.86
CA GLY A 153 -4.45 8.56 -26.23
C GLY A 153 -5.93 8.40 -26.57
N ASN A 154 -6.49 7.19 -26.47
CA ASN A 154 -7.89 6.96 -26.74
C ASN A 154 -8.76 7.28 -25.54
N LYS A 155 -9.98 7.76 -25.80
CA LYS A 155 -10.96 7.99 -24.75
C LYS A 155 -11.48 6.65 -24.21
N THR A 156 -11.47 6.51 -22.90
CA THR A 156 -12.04 5.35 -22.20
C THR A 156 -13.57 5.44 -22.11
N ALA A 157 -14.24 4.31 -21.99
CA ALA A 157 -15.70 4.25 -21.82
C ALA A 157 -16.15 4.81 -20.46
N TYR A 158 -15.27 4.71 -19.44
CA TYR A 158 -15.49 5.22 -18.08
C TYR A 158 -14.26 6.02 -17.64
N PRO A 159 -14.43 6.99 -16.72
CA PRO A 159 -13.26 7.68 -16.16
C PRO A 159 -12.38 6.68 -15.40
N ILE A 160 -11.07 6.84 -15.58
CA ILE A 160 -10.05 6.19 -14.76
C ILE A 160 -10.03 6.96 -13.44
N ARG A 161 -10.42 6.32 -12.35
CA ARG A 161 -10.59 6.92 -11.02
C ARG A 161 -9.66 6.24 -10.04
N VAL A 162 -8.49 6.83 -9.81
CA VAL A 162 -7.41 6.20 -9.04
C VAL A 162 -6.82 7.19 -8.05
N ASN A 163 -6.84 6.81 -6.76
CA ASN A 163 -5.99 7.33 -5.71
C ASN A 163 -5.27 6.12 -5.11
N GLU A 164 -3.93 6.08 -5.18
CA GLU A 164 -3.13 4.91 -4.83
C GLU A 164 -1.80 5.25 -4.15
N ALA A 165 -1.10 4.23 -3.65
CA ALA A 165 0.22 4.33 -3.04
C ALA A 165 0.32 5.40 -1.93
N PRO A 166 -0.57 5.38 -0.91
CA PRO A 166 -0.53 6.35 0.16
C PRO A 166 0.74 6.19 1.01
N GLN A 167 1.36 7.32 1.37
CA GLN A 167 2.52 7.35 2.26
C GLN A 167 2.33 8.44 3.31
N PHE A 168 2.57 8.08 4.56
CA PHE A 168 2.42 8.97 5.71
C PHE A 168 3.73 9.64 6.10
N PHE A 169 3.65 10.90 6.52
CA PHE A 169 4.71 11.60 7.23
C PHE A 169 4.17 12.76 8.09
N TYR A 170 4.94 13.17 9.07
CA TYR A 170 4.67 14.40 9.79
C TYR A 170 5.22 15.60 9.03
N SER A 171 4.55 16.76 9.12
CA SER A 171 5.15 18.02 8.72
C SER A 171 6.46 18.28 9.49
N LEU A 172 7.35 19.09 8.95
CA LEU A 172 8.62 19.43 9.61
C LEU A 172 8.43 20.01 11.02
N LYS A 173 7.34 20.76 11.23
CA LYS A 173 6.97 21.32 12.54
C LYS A 173 6.22 20.32 13.42
N LYS A 174 5.85 19.17 12.90
CA LYS A 174 5.03 18.14 13.54
C LYS A 174 3.65 18.63 14.03
N ASP A 175 3.11 19.65 13.38
CA ASP A 175 1.78 20.21 13.64
C ASP A 175 0.70 19.67 12.69
N LYS A 176 1.12 18.91 11.65
CA LYS A 176 0.25 18.28 10.66
C LYS A 176 0.61 16.83 10.42
N LEU A 177 -0.42 16.02 10.24
CA LEU A 177 -0.37 14.70 9.63
C LEU A 177 -0.51 14.87 8.12
N LEU A 178 0.34 14.23 7.36
CA LEU A 178 0.38 14.34 5.91
C LEU A 178 0.33 12.94 5.30
N ILE A 179 -0.55 12.73 4.32
CA ILE A 179 -0.56 11.53 3.49
C ILE A 179 -0.50 11.99 2.04
N TYR A 180 0.62 11.76 1.37
CA TYR A 180 0.65 11.91 -0.08
C TYR A 180 0.20 10.63 -0.76
N TYR A 181 -0.36 10.76 -1.94
CA TYR A 181 -0.84 9.65 -2.75
C TYR A 181 -0.66 9.95 -4.23
N SER A 182 -0.64 8.92 -5.04
CA SER A 182 -0.63 9.04 -6.49
C SER A 182 -2.04 8.96 -7.04
N ALA A 183 -2.32 9.70 -8.11
CA ALA A 183 -3.65 9.75 -8.70
C ALA A 183 -3.63 9.66 -10.23
N SER A 184 -4.78 9.39 -10.84
CA SER A 184 -5.04 9.28 -12.28
C SER A 184 -4.58 7.99 -12.96
N GLY A 185 -4.07 7.00 -12.22
CA GLY A 185 -3.55 5.75 -12.75
C GLY A 185 -2.21 5.88 -13.50
N ASN A 186 -1.26 5.05 -13.15
CA ASN A 186 0.12 5.11 -13.68
C ASN A 186 0.23 4.78 -15.18
N TRP A 187 -0.81 4.22 -15.76
CA TRP A 187 -0.93 3.93 -17.20
C TRP A 187 -1.49 5.09 -18.01
N THR A 188 -1.72 6.25 -17.38
CA THR A 188 -2.17 7.46 -18.06
C THR A 188 -1.03 8.48 -18.13
N PRO A 189 -1.07 9.44 -19.09
CA PRO A 189 -0.09 10.52 -19.14
C PRO A 189 -0.33 11.60 -18.06
N TYR A 190 -1.35 11.44 -17.21
CA TYR A 190 -1.80 12.41 -16.21
C TYR A 190 -1.48 11.99 -14.77
N TYR A 191 -0.67 10.93 -14.60
CA TYR A 191 -0.27 10.46 -13.28
C TYR A 191 0.37 11.59 -12.46
N CYS A 192 -0.15 11.84 -11.29
CA CYS A 192 0.20 13.00 -10.47
C CYS A 192 0.16 12.66 -8.96
N VAL A 193 0.48 13.64 -8.13
CA VAL A 193 0.53 13.48 -6.67
C VAL A 193 -0.49 14.39 -6.00
N GLY A 194 -1.28 13.82 -5.10
CA GLY A 194 -2.16 14.51 -4.17
C GLY A 194 -1.63 14.48 -2.74
N LEU A 195 -2.20 15.31 -1.88
CA LEU A 195 -1.85 15.41 -0.48
C LEU A 195 -3.10 15.58 0.39
N LEU A 196 -3.28 14.67 1.35
CA LEU A 196 -4.22 14.82 2.45
C LEU A 196 -3.51 15.44 3.65
N THR A 197 -4.21 16.28 4.39
CA THR A 197 -3.65 16.91 5.60
C THR A 197 -4.67 16.91 6.72
N ALA A 198 -4.19 16.68 7.96
CA ALA A 198 -4.96 16.85 9.18
C ALA A 198 -4.09 17.50 10.26
N ASP A 199 -4.70 18.09 11.26
CA ASP A 199 -3.98 18.55 12.45
C ASP A 199 -3.57 17.35 13.32
N THR A 200 -2.45 17.46 14.03
CA THR A 200 -1.94 16.36 14.87
C THR A 200 -2.78 16.06 16.11
N ASP A 201 -3.69 16.96 16.47
CA ASP A 201 -4.67 16.82 17.55
C ASP A 201 -6.07 16.40 17.02
N SER A 202 -6.18 16.09 15.74
CA SER A 202 -7.39 15.51 15.14
C SER A 202 -7.52 14.03 15.53
N ASP A 203 -8.73 13.65 16.02
CA ASP A 203 -9.09 12.26 16.31
C ASP A 203 -9.38 11.45 15.03
#